data_dd379766ec8fa9ae4c3c7cebcb058f23
#
_entry.id   dd379766ec8fa9ae4c3c7cebcb058f23
#
_cell.length_a   1.000
_cell.length_b   1.000
_cell.length_c   1.000
_cell.angle_alpha   90.00
_cell.angle_beta   90.00
_cell.angle_gamma   90.00
#
_symmetry.space_group_name_H-M   'P 1'
#
loop_
_entity.id
_entity.type
_entity.pdbx_description
1 polymer ?
#
loop_
_entity_poly.entity_id
_entity_poly.type
_entity_poly.pdbx_seq_one_letter_code
_entity_poly.pdbx_strand_id
1 'polypeptide(L)'
;LGHLGHPFDIKGGGSDLVFPHHEMSAVQALALTGGDVFARHYVHQAMVGYQGEKMSKSKGNLVLVSRLRAQGVDPMAIRLVLLDQHYRTEWEYTPALLEAAVTRLARWREALSVNEGADPASTIAAVRAAVADDLDTRAALGAVDAWADATLAGQWDDAAAPGVLAR
;
A
#
# COMPACT_ATOMS: atom_id res chain seq x y z
N LEU A 1 19.57 9.79 -16.89
CA LEU A 1 20.03 8.94 -18.00
C LEU A 1 21.51 8.59 -17.85
N GLY A 2 22.40 9.57 -17.66
CA GLY A 2 23.85 9.36 -17.67
C GLY A 2 24.41 8.43 -16.58
N HIS A 3 23.72 8.23 -15.46
CA HIS A 3 24.20 7.41 -14.35
C HIS A 3 23.51 6.04 -14.24
N LEU A 4 22.25 5.94 -14.65
CA LEU A 4 21.45 4.72 -14.48
C LEU A 4 21.17 4.00 -15.80
N GLY A 5 21.52 4.60 -16.92
CA GLY A 5 21.14 4.08 -18.24
C GLY A 5 19.68 4.37 -18.60
N HIS A 6 19.21 3.78 -19.68
CA HIS A 6 17.83 3.83 -20.17
C HIS A 6 17.56 2.62 -21.09
N PRO A 7 16.31 2.22 -21.32
CA PRO A 7 15.11 2.73 -20.64
C PRO A 7 15.03 2.26 -19.19
N PHE A 8 14.37 3.04 -18.33
CA PHE A 8 13.99 2.58 -16.99
C PHE A 8 12.86 1.55 -17.09
N ASP A 9 12.79 0.64 -16.15
CA ASP A 9 11.64 -0.28 -16.12
C ASP A 9 10.38 0.46 -15.67
N ILE A 10 10.47 1.25 -14.58
CA ILE A 10 9.32 1.95 -14.03
C ILE A 10 9.69 3.41 -13.72
N LYS A 11 8.83 4.34 -14.15
CA LYS A 11 8.80 5.73 -13.71
C LYS A 11 7.58 5.95 -12.84
N GLY A 12 7.79 6.12 -11.53
CA GLY A 12 6.72 6.36 -10.55
C GLY A 12 6.59 7.81 -10.14
N GLY A 13 5.39 8.23 -9.72
CA GLY A 13 5.13 9.55 -9.16
C GLY A 13 3.66 9.76 -8.78
N GLY A 14 3.34 10.94 -8.27
CA GLY A 14 1.96 11.34 -8.05
C GLY A 14 1.22 11.64 -9.36
N SER A 15 -0.10 11.57 -9.34
CA SER A 15 -0.94 11.88 -10.50
C SER A 15 -0.77 13.34 -10.99
N ASP A 16 -0.38 14.24 -10.10
CA ASP A 16 -0.06 15.63 -10.41
C ASP A 16 1.25 15.80 -11.21
N LEU A 17 2.07 14.76 -11.31
CA LEU A 17 3.32 14.76 -12.09
C LEU A 17 3.15 14.25 -13.53
N VAL A 18 1.99 13.74 -13.91
CA VAL A 18 1.73 13.25 -15.28
C VAL A 18 2.13 14.31 -16.29
N PHE A 19 1.59 15.50 -16.11
CA PHE A 19 1.92 16.68 -16.92
C PHE A 19 2.14 17.91 -16.02
N PRO A 20 3.16 18.75 -16.32
CA PRO A 20 4.12 18.59 -17.41
C PRO A 20 5.34 17.73 -17.08
N HIS A 21 5.55 17.34 -15.82
CA HIS A 21 6.83 16.84 -15.32
C HIS A 21 7.28 15.52 -15.98
N HIS A 22 6.43 14.50 -15.96
CA HIS A 22 6.78 13.19 -16.55
C HIS A 22 6.77 13.24 -18.07
N GLU A 23 5.84 13.97 -18.67
CA GLU A 23 5.78 14.17 -20.11
C GLU A 23 7.06 14.86 -20.61
N MET A 24 7.47 15.96 -19.97
CA MET A 24 8.69 16.66 -20.35
C MET A 24 9.95 15.82 -20.14
N SER A 25 9.98 14.97 -19.12
CA SER A 25 11.09 14.02 -18.92
C SER A 25 11.18 13.01 -20.07
N ALA A 26 10.04 12.52 -20.55
CA ALA A 26 9.97 11.59 -21.70
C ALA A 26 10.43 12.29 -22.98
N VAL A 27 9.97 13.51 -23.26
CA VAL A 27 10.36 14.30 -24.43
C VAL A 27 11.86 14.60 -24.43
N GLN A 28 12.42 14.99 -23.28
CA GLN A 28 13.86 15.25 -23.15
C GLN A 28 14.68 13.97 -23.38
N ALA A 29 14.24 12.84 -22.85
CA ALA A 29 14.93 11.57 -23.09
C ALA A 29 14.89 11.18 -24.55
N LEU A 30 13.74 11.30 -25.22
CA LEU A 30 13.58 11.03 -26.64
C LEU A 30 14.56 11.88 -27.49
N ALA A 31 14.68 13.16 -27.17
CA ALA A 31 15.60 14.06 -27.85
C ALA A 31 17.08 13.70 -27.63
N LEU A 32 17.43 13.26 -26.42
CA LEU A 32 18.82 12.92 -26.06
C LEU A 32 19.27 11.55 -26.62
N THR A 33 18.34 10.61 -26.74
CA THR A 33 18.65 9.22 -27.13
C THR A 33 18.45 8.96 -28.62
N GLY A 34 17.85 9.89 -29.33
CA GLY A 34 17.54 9.72 -30.76
C GLY A 34 16.31 8.83 -31.02
N GLY A 35 15.46 8.62 -30.03
CA GLY A 35 14.20 7.92 -30.21
C GLY A 35 13.89 6.80 -29.21
N ASP A 36 14.76 6.55 -28.24
CA ASP A 36 14.49 5.54 -27.21
C ASP A 36 13.50 6.04 -26.16
N VAL A 37 12.68 5.12 -25.66
CA VAL A 37 11.73 5.42 -24.59
C VAL A 37 12.45 5.71 -23.29
N PHE A 38 11.91 6.64 -22.50
CA PHE A 38 12.44 6.99 -21.19
C PHE A 38 12.20 5.91 -20.14
N ALA A 39 10.98 5.42 -20.08
CA ALA A 39 10.58 4.32 -19.20
C ALA A 39 9.61 3.37 -19.91
N ARG A 40 9.67 2.09 -19.55
CA ARG A 40 8.75 1.06 -20.10
C ARG A 40 7.35 1.20 -19.54
N HIS A 41 7.26 1.57 -18.25
CA HIS A 41 6.00 1.73 -17.54
C HIS A 41 5.96 3.02 -16.75
N TYR A 42 4.82 3.71 -16.78
CA TYR A 42 4.55 4.88 -15.95
C TYR A 42 3.48 4.51 -14.94
N VAL A 43 3.79 4.66 -13.65
CA VAL A 43 2.88 4.36 -12.54
C VAL A 43 2.60 5.64 -11.78
N HIS A 44 1.34 6.05 -11.72
CA HIS A 44 0.93 7.27 -11.03
C HIS A 44 0.03 6.94 -9.86
N GLN A 45 0.42 7.42 -8.69
CA GLN A 45 -0.34 7.31 -7.46
C GLN A 45 -1.31 8.48 -7.34
N ALA A 46 -2.55 8.20 -6.96
CA ALA A 46 -3.54 9.22 -6.68
C ALA A 46 -3.18 10.05 -5.44
N MET A 47 -3.78 11.22 -5.32
CA MET A 47 -3.47 12.16 -4.26
C MET A 47 -4.17 11.80 -2.96
N VAL A 48 -3.52 12.13 -1.84
CA VAL A 48 -4.07 11.99 -0.49
C VAL A 48 -4.46 13.36 0.02
N GLY A 49 -5.75 13.52 0.35
CA GLY A 49 -6.30 14.71 0.97
C GLY A 49 -6.23 14.67 2.50
N TYR A 50 -6.41 15.82 3.11
CA TYR A 50 -6.63 15.98 4.54
C TYR A 50 -7.46 17.23 4.80
N GLN A 51 -8.55 17.10 5.55
CA GLN A 51 -9.49 18.19 5.85
C GLN A 51 -10.11 18.86 4.60
N GLY A 52 -10.49 18.03 3.62
CA GLY A 52 -11.10 18.48 2.37
C GLY A 52 -10.14 19.12 1.37
N GLU A 53 -8.83 19.08 1.62
CA GLU A 53 -7.82 19.71 0.79
C GLU A 53 -6.61 18.81 0.52
N LYS A 54 -5.92 19.07 -0.60
CA LYS A 54 -4.61 18.46 -0.87
C LYS A 54 -3.61 18.82 0.23
N MET A 55 -2.92 17.83 0.78
CA MET A 55 -1.80 18.06 1.70
C MET A 55 -0.68 18.87 1.03
N SER A 56 -0.25 19.96 1.66
CA SER A 56 0.89 20.74 1.18
C SER A 56 1.67 21.38 2.32
N LYS A 57 2.97 21.61 2.08
CA LYS A 57 3.85 22.29 3.04
C LYS A 57 3.38 23.73 3.30
N SER A 58 2.94 24.43 2.26
CA SER A 58 2.50 25.82 2.35
C SER A 58 1.25 26.01 3.21
N LYS A 59 0.37 25.00 3.24
CA LYS A 59 -0.85 25.01 4.07
C LYS A 59 -0.62 24.49 5.49
N GLY A 60 0.51 23.86 5.75
CA GLY A 60 0.83 23.30 7.07
C GLY A 60 -0.03 22.09 7.48
N ASN A 61 -0.80 21.51 6.53
CA ASN A 61 -1.74 20.43 6.77
C ASN A 61 -1.15 19.03 6.48
N LEU A 62 0.18 18.88 6.59
CA LEU A 62 0.82 17.58 6.35
C LEU A 62 0.63 16.63 7.52
N VAL A 63 0.18 15.43 7.23
CA VAL A 63 0.27 14.29 8.15
C VAL A 63 1.63 13.63 7.98
N LEU A 64 2.52 13.87 8.95
CA LEU A 64 3.90 13.38 8.88
C LEU A 64 4.04 12.04 9.60
N VAL A 65 4.54 11.03 8.90
CA VAL A 65 4.86 9.70 9.47
C VAL A 65 5.79 9.81 10.67
N SER A 66 6.77 10.73 10.64
CA SER A 66 7.67 10.97 11.75
C SER A 66 6.94 11.45 13.02
N ARG A 67 5.90 12.26 12.90
CA ARG A 67 5.08 12.70 14.02
C ARG A 67 4.24 11.57 14.59
N LEU A 68 3.59 10.78 13.73
CA LEU A 68 2.82 9.60 14.15
C LEU A 68 3.70 8.62 14.94
N ARG A 69 4.92 8.37 14.43
CA ARG A 69 5.89 7.51 15.14
C ARG A 69 6.32 8.10 16.48
N ALA A 70 6.57 9.41 16.55
CA ALA A 70 6.92 10.07 17.81
C ALA A 70 5.77 10.05 18.84
N GLN A 71 4.53 9.93 18.39
CA GLN A 71 3.34 9.73 19.21
C GLN A 71 3.13 8.27 19.64
N GLY A 72 4.04 7.36 19.28
CA GLY A 72 3.96 5.94 19.62
C GLY A 72 3.10 5.09 18.69
N VAL A 73 2.66 5.63 17.55
CA VAL A 73 1.89 4.84 16.57
C VAL A 73 2.78 3.76 15.97
N ASP A 74 2.28 2.52 15.96
CA ASP A 74 2.95 1.39 15.35
C ASP A 74 3.15 1.62 13.85
N PRO A 75 4.38 1.53 13.30
CA PRO A 75 4.63 1.71 11.87
C PRO A 75 3.83 0.78 10.97
N MET A 76 3.49 -0.43 11.45
CA MET A 76 2.65 -1.36 10.68
C MET A 76 1.22 -0.86 10.54
N ALA A 77 0.65 -0.21 11.59
CA ALA A 77 -0.66 0.41 11.48
C ALA A 77 -0.66 1.54 10.42
N ILE A 78 0.41 2.36 10.37
CA ILE A 78 0.54 3.39 9.33
C ILE A 78 0.58 2.77 7.93
N ARG A 79 1.28 1.66 7.75
CA ARG A 79 1.31 0.92 6.48
C ARG A 79 -0.07 0.38 6.11
N LEU A 80 -0.83 -0.14 7.07
CA LEU A 80 -2.17 -0.65 6.83
C LEU A 80 -3.14 0.44 6.38
N VAL A 81 -3.04 1.67 6.92
CA VAL A 81 -3.82 2.82 6.40
C VAL A 81 -3.57 3.03 4.91
N LEU A 82 -2.31 2.99 4.48
CA LEU A 82 -1.95 3.21 3.08
C LEU A 82 -2.39 2.04 2.18
N LEU A 83 -2.22 0.80 2.66
CA LEU A 83 -2.57 -0.41 1.91
C LEU A 83 -4.09 -0.65 1.83
N ASP A 84 -4.87 -0.07 2.74
CA ASP A 84 -6.34 -0.14 2.70
C ASP A 84 -6.96 0.81 1.65
N GLN A 85 -6.11 1.48 0.87
CA GLN A 85 -6.50 2.33 -0.23
C GLN A 85 -5.90 1.82 -1.53
N HIS A 86 -6.68 1.84 -2.62
CA HIS A 86 -6.12 1.52 -3.92
C HIS A 86 -5.25 2.68 -4.41
N TYR A 87 -4.03 2.40 -4.86
CA TYR A 87 -3.04 3.43 -5.20
C TYR A 87 -3.50 4.43 -6.28
N ARG A 88 -4.43 4.04 -7.17
CA ARG A 88 -4.99 4.90 -8.23
C ARG A 88 -6.23 5.68 -7.82
N THR A 89 -6.75 5.49 -6.60
CA THR A 89 -7.95 6.15 -6.12
C THR A 89 -7.59 7.29 -5.17
N GLU A 90 -8.11 8.49 -5.42
CA GLU A 90 -7.98 9.59 -4.48
C GLU A 90 -8.72 9.28 -3.18
N TRP A 91 -8.10 9.60 -2.06
CA TRP A 91 -8.69 9.39 -0.76
C TRP A 91 -8.26 10.47 0.23
N GLU A 92 -8.97 10.56 1.33
CA GLU A 92 -8.71 11.52 2.38
C GLU A 92 -8.25 10.81 3.66
N TYR A 93 -7.11 11.22 4.19
CA TYR A 93 -6.66 10.75 5.50
C TYR A 93 -7.58 11.30 6.59
N THR A 94 -8.02 10.42 7.48
CA THR A 94 -8.69 10.79 8.73
C THR A 94 -8.08 10.03 9.90
N PRO A 95 -8.12 10.59 11.14
CA PRO A 95 -7.69 9.86 12.34
C PRO A 95 -8.42 8.52 12.51
N ALA A 96 -9.70 8.45 12.13
CA ALA A 96 -10.49 7.22 12.22
C ALA A 96 -9.91 6.08 11.37
N LEU A 97 -9.30 6.37 10.19
CA LEU A 97 -8.61 5.36 9.39
C LEU A 97 -7.40 4.78 10.14
N LEU A 98 -6.68 5.62 10.88
CA LEU A 98 -5.54 5.15 11.67
C LEU A 98 -6.01 4.30 12.86
N GLU A 99 -7.07 4.69 13.55
CA GLU A 99 -7.67 3.91 14.64
C GLU A 99 -8.16 2.54 14.15
N ALA A 100 -8.83 2.50 13.00
CA ALA A 100 -9.24 1.25 12.36
C ALA A 100 -8.05 0.36 12.01
N ALA A 101 -6.95 0.94 11.48
CA ALA A 101 -5.74 0.20 11.17
C ALA A 101 -5.03 -0.35 12.42
N VAL A 102 -5.02 0.41 13.52
CA VAL A 102 -4.49 -0.07 14.81
C VAL A 102 -5.31 -1.26 15.33
N THR A 103 -6.64 -1.17 15.25
CA THR A 103 -7.55 -2.24 15.67
C THR A 103 -7.36 -3.49 14.79
N ARG A 104 -7.29 -3.32 13.45
CA ARG A 104 -7.01 -4.42 12.51
C ARG A 104 -5.68 -5.11 12.83
N LEU A 105 -4.63 -4.34 13.06
CA LEU A 105 -3.31 -4.89 13.41
C LEU A 105 -3.32 -5.69 14.70
N ALA A 106 -4.00 -5.18 15.73
CA ALA A 106 -4.15 -5.88 17.01
C ALA A 106 -4.88 -7.21 16.82
N ARG A 107 -5.98 -7.22 16.05
CA ARG A 107 -6.74 -8.42 15.72
C ARG A 107 -5.91 -9.47 14.95
N TRP A 108 -5.13 -9.04 13.97
CA TRP A 108 -4.23 -9.94 13.25
C TRP A 108 -3.17 -10.55 14.17
N ARG A 109 -2.56 -9.74 15.06
CA ARG A 109 -1.58 -10.24 16.03
C ARG A 109 -2.19 -11.22 17.01
N GLU A 110 -3.43 -11.00 17.43
CA GLU A 110 -4.19 -11.94 18.26
C GLU A 110 -4.38 -13.27 17.51
N ALA A 111 -4.87 -13.24 16.27
CA ALA A 111 -5.02 -14.45 15.46
C ALA A 111 -3.70 -15.17 15.18
N LEU A 112 -2.58 -14.45 15.05
CA LEU A 112 -1.24 -15.04 14.90
C LEU A 112 -0.66 -15.62 16.20
N SER A 113 -1.23 -15.27 17.35
CA SER A 113 -0.74 -15.73 18.66
C SER A 113 -1.38 -17.04 19.14
N VAL A 114 -2.43 -17.51 18.48
CA VAL A 114 -3.07 -18.80 18.82
C VAL A 114 -2.24 -19.97 18.27
N ASN A 115 -2.39 -21.15 18.88
CA ASN A 115 -1.61 -22.34 18.49
C ASN A 115 -2.10 -23.03 17.23
N GLU A 116 -3.37 -22.81 16.88
CA GLU A 116 -4.04 -23.40 15.72
C GLU A 116 -4.84 -22.31 15.01
N GLY A 117 -5.11 -22.47 13.72
CA GLY A 117 -5.84 -21.46 12.94
C GLY A 117 -6.58 -22.06 11.75
N ALA A 118 -7.36 -21.24 11.07
CA ALA A 118 -7.98 -21.60 9.81
C ALA A 118 -6.93 -21.89 8.73
N ASP A 119 -7.24 -22.73 7.74
CA ASP A 119 -6.33 -23.06 6.64
C ASP A 119 -5.84 -21.79 5.93
N PRO A 120 -4.52 -21.55 5.88
CA PRO A 120 -3.96 -20.35 5.25
C PRO A 120 -3.91 -20.44 3.72
N ALA A 121 -4.09 -21.60 3.11
CA ALA A 121 -3.86 -21.80 1.68
C ALA A 121 -4.80 -20.95 0.82
N SER A 122 -6.08 -20.90 1.17
CA SER A 122 -7.08 -20.09 0.49
C SER A 122 -6.79 -18.59 0.62
N THR A 123 -6.37 -18.16 1.80
CA THR A 123 -5.99 -16.76 2.08
C THR A 123 -4.77 -16.34 1.28
N ILE A 124 -3.72 -17.18 1.24
CA ILE A 124 -2.52 -16.91 0.43
C ILE A 124 -2.86 -16.82 -1.05
N ALA A 125 -3.71 -17.72 -1.55
CA ALA A 125 -4.17 -17.67 -2.93
C ALA A 125 -4.94 -16.37 -3.24
N ALA A 126 -5.86 -15.97 -2.36
CA ALA A 126 -6.63 -14.73 -2.50
C ALA A 126 -5.73 -13.47 -2.46
N VAL A 127 -4.78 -13.42 -1.52
CA VAL A 127 -3.81 -12.31 -1.44
C VAL A 127 -2.99 -12.21 -2.72
N ARG A 128 -2.48 -13.34 -3.23
CA ARG A 128 -1.71 -13.35 -4.50
C ARG A 128 -2.55 -12.91 -5.69
N ALA A 129 -3.79 -13.36 -5.78
CA ALA A 129 -4.72 -12.96 -6.84
C ALA A 129 -4.99 -11.45 -6.79
N ALA A 130 -5.30 -10.91 -5.60
CA ALA A 130 -5.56 -9.50 -5.41
C ALA A 130 -4.35 -8.61 -5.75
N VAL A 131 -3.14 -9.00 -5.33
CA VAL A 131 -1.91 -8.25 -5.67
C VAL A 131 -1.59 -8.34 -7.15
N ALA A 132 -1.93 -9.45 -7.82
CA ALA A 132 -1.76 -9.59 -9.27
C ALA A 132 -2.82 -8.82 -10.08
N ASP A 133 -3.94 -8.47 -9.47
CA ASP A 133 -4.99 -7.64 -10.07
C ASP A 133 -4.77 -6.16 -9.72
N ASP A 134 -3.86 -5.55 -10.45
CA ASP A 134 -3.54 -4.12 -10.35
C ASP A 134 -3.22 -3.64 -8.90
N LEU A 135 -2.56 -4.49 -8.12
CA LEU A 135 -2.22 -4.21 -6.73
C LEU A 135 -3.45 -3.90 -5.85
N ASP A 136 -4.54 -4.66 -6.00
CA ASP A 136 -5.72 -4.52 -5.12
C ASP A 136 -5.38 -4.96 -3.69
N THR A 137 -4.60 -4.12 -3.02
CA THR A 137 -4.19 -4.33 -1.64
C THR A 137 -5.37 -4.34 -0.68
N ARG A 138 -6.47 -3.67 -1.01
CA ARG A 138 -7.69 -3.65 -0.23
C ARG A 138 -8.34 -5.04 -0.14
N ALA A 139 -8.48 -5.70 -1.30
CA ALA A 139 -8.96 -7.08 -1.34
C ALA A 139 -7.99 -8.03 -0.64
N ALA A 140 -6.67 -7.83 -0.79
CA ALA A 140 -5.65 -8.61 -0.09
C ALA A 140 -5.79 -8.49 1.44
N LEU A 141 -5.95 -7.27 1.99
CA LEU A 141 -6.18 -7.08 3.43
C LEU A 141 -7.49 -7.73 3.89
N GLY A 142 -8.56 -7.65 3.10
CA GLY A 142 -9.84 -8.29 3.38
C GLY A 142 -9.72 -9.82 3.49
N ALA A 143 -8.88 -10.45 2.67
CA ALA A 143 -8.61 -11.88 2.77
C ALA A 143 -7.92 -12.26 4.09
N VAL A 144 -6.98 -11.42 4.57
CA VAL A 144 -6.32 -11.62 5.86
C VAL A 144 -7.28 -11.36 7.01
N ASP A 145 -8.16 -10.36 6.91
CA ASP A 145 -9.22 -10.10 7.90
C ASP A 145 -10.13 -11.35 8.06
N ALA A 146 -10.58 -11.91 6.93
CA ALA A 146 -11.44 -13.09 6.95
C ALA A 146 -10.75 -14.30 7.61
N TRP A 147 -9.47 -14.51 7.33
CA TRP A 147 -8.68 -15.54 8.00
C TRP A 147 -8.56 -15.31 9.50
N ALA A 148 -8.27 -14.07 9.91
CA ALA A 148 -8.16 -13.73 11.33
C ALA A 148 -9.48 -13.94 12.06
N ASP A 149 -10.60 -13.56 11.43
CA ASP A 149 -11.95 -13.75 11.97
C ASP A 149 -12.29 -15.23 12.14
N ALA A 150 -12.02 -16.06 11.12
CA ALA A 150 -12.24 -17.50 11.17
C ALA A 150 -11.39 -18.17 12.27
N THR A 151 -10.10 -17.80 12.36
CA THR A 151 -9.18 -18.31 13.37
C THR A 151 -9.65 -17.98 14.79
N LEU A 152 -10.03 -16.71 15.04
CA LEU A 152 -10.51 -16.27 16.36
C LEU A 152 -11.91 -16.82 16.70
N ALA A 153 -12.69 -17.20 15.69
CA ALA A 153 -13.97 -17.90 15.88
C ALA A 153 -13.82 -19.41 16.17
N GLY A 154 -12.58 -19.93 16.22
CA GLY A 154 -12.31 -21.34 16.54
C GLY A 154 -12.42 -22.28 15.34
N GLN A 155 -12.33 -21.80 14.12
CA GLN A 155 -12.24 -22.62 12.91
C GLN A 155 -10.77 -23.04 12.73
N TRP A 156 -10.40 -24.15 13.36
CA TRP A 156 -9.02 -24.62 13.43
C TRP A 156 -8.83 -25.86 12.57
N ASP A 157 -8.23 -25.67 11.43
CA ASP A 157 -7.97 -26.73 10.45
C ASP A 157 -6.47 -27.09 10.38
N ASP A 158 -5.57 -26.21 10.83
CA ASP A 158 -4.14 -26.39 10.71
C ASP A 158 -3.37 -25.72 11.86
N ALA A 159 -2.65 -26.54 12.63
CA ALA A 159 -1.79 -26.08 13.72
C ALA A 159 -0.59 -25.23 13.23
N ALA A 160 -0.21 -25.34 11.96
CA ALA A 160 0.89 -24.54 11.39
C ALA A 160 0.39 -23.21 10.78
N ALA A 161 -0.91 -23.00 10.65
CA ALA A 161 -1.50 -21.87 9.93
C ALA A 161 -1.02 -20.51 10.41
N PRO A 162 -0.94 -20.17 11.70
CA PRO A 162 -0.45 -18.88 12.16
C PRO A 162 1.00 -18.62 11.73
N GLY A 163 1.87 -19.62 11.82
CA GLY A 163 3.28 -19.53 11.43
C GLY A 163 3.48 -19.38 9.92
N VAL A 164 2.59 -19.89 9.10
CA VAL A 164 2.62 -19.77 7.63
C VAL A 164 2.27 -18.36 7.20
N LEU A 165 1.25 -17.75 7.81
CA LEU A 165 0.83 -16.38 7.46
C LEU A 165 1.72 -15.28 8.07
N ALA A 166 2.50 -15.59 9.11
CA ALA A 166 3.41 -14.64 9.72
C ALA A 166 4.70 -14.38 8.90
N ARG A 167 4.96 -15.16 7.84
CA ARG A 167 6.14 -15.08 6.96
C ARG A 167 5.87 -14.25 5.72
#